data_d2931e9ea1f3e85da14f30a21197dd94
#
_entry.id   d2931e9ea1f3e85da14f30a21197dd94
#
_cell.length_a   1.000
_cell.length_b   1.000
_cell.length_c   1.000
_cell.angle_alpha   90.00
_cell.angle_beta   90.00
_cell.angle_gamma   90.00
#
_symmetry.space_group_name_H-M   'P 1'
#
loop_
_entity.id
_entity.type
_entity.pdbx_description
1 polymer ?
#
loop_
_entity_poly.entity_id
_entity_poly.type
_entity_poly.pdbx_seq_one_letter_code
_entity_poly.pdbx_strand_id
1 'polypeptide(L)'
;MADESPRKIQSLETAHRITEALQELDGAGASAIADRLDIGRSTAYQYLMTLREEGYVTKREQTYHIGLKYLDHGMYARDNHPMIEISRPSLRDLVDETGEIGWCTSEDNGKLVTLDIIEGDRNLNTKFRGRIGNREYMNAHAGGKAILSGYSDSRIMEIIDAHGMPSYTEQTITDEEALLAEIERVRERGVAFNDEEAMEG
;
A
#
# COMPACT_ATOMS: atom_id res chain seq x y z
N MET A 1 13.50 -17.47 25.68
CA MET A 1 14.54 -16.82 24.86
C MET A 1 14.02 -15.42 24.59
N ALA A 2 14.77 -14.38 25.00
CA ALA A 2 14.36 -13.02 24.73
C ALA A 2 14.36 -12.79 23.21
N ASP A 3 13.26 -12.26 22.70
CA ASP A 3 13.13 -11.80 21.33
C ASP A 3 14.09 -10.60 21.13
N GLU A 4 15.29 -10.86 20.62
CA GLU A 4 16.22 -9.83 20.22
C GLU A 4 15.81 -9.31 18.83
N SER A 5 14.70 -8.57 18.78
CA SER A 5 14.39 -7.77 17.60
C SER A 5 15.58 -6.84 17.30
N PRO A 6 16.12 -6.84 16.07
CA PRO A 6 17.30 -6.04 15.75
C PRO A 6 17.05 -4.57 16.06
N ARG A 7 18.02 -3.91 16.72
CA ARG A 7 17.93 -2.50 17.10
C ARG A 7 17.72 -1.64 15.85
N LYS A 8 16.58 -0.99 15.75
CA LYS A 8 16.23 -0.09 14.64
C LYS A 8 17.21 1.09 14.58
N ILE A 9 17.58 1.48 13.37
CA ILE A 9 18.40 2.68 13.12
C ILE A 9 17.48 3.89 13.09
N GLN A 10 17.45 4.63 14.18
CA GLN A 10 16.51 5.75 14.40
C GLN A 10 16.57 6.82 13.29
N SER A 11 17.76 7.09 12.73
CA SER A 11 17.89 8.06 11.63
C SER A 11 17.16 7.63 10.35
N LEU A 12 17.17 6.33 10.01
CA LEU A 12 16.41 5.81 8.87
C LEU A 12 14.90 5.88 9.13
N GLU A 13 14.47 5.51 10.34
CA GLU A 13 13.07 5.59 10.73
C GLU A 13 12.56 7.06 10.65
N THR A 14 13.35 8.01 11.15
CA THR A 14 13.00 9.43 11.06
C THR A 14 12.93 9.91 9.61
N ALA A 15 13.86 9.50 8.74
CA ALA A 15 13.84 9.86 7.33
C ALA A 15 12.56 9.33 6.63
N HIS A 16 12.14 8.09 6.92
CA HIS A 16 10.91 7.52 6.38
C HIS A 16 9.68 8.29 6.88
N ARG A 17 9.58 8.56 8.18
CA ARG A 17 8.48 9.36 8.76
C ARG A 17 8.36 10.75 8.13
N ILE A 18 9.48 11.39 7.82
CA ILE A 18 9.50 12.70 7.10
C ILE A 18 8.94 12.52 5.69
N THR A 19 9.32 11.44 5.00
CA THR A 19 8.80 11.14 3.65
C THR A 19 7.29 10.92 3.66
N GLU A 20 6.78 10.14 4.62
CA GLU A 20 5.34 9.90 4.81
C GLU A 20 4.59 11.20 5.12
N ALA A 21 5.12 12.02 6.05
CA ALA A 21 4.53 13.31 6.37
C ALA A 21 4.49 14.28 5.18
N LEU A 22 5.52 14.29 4.33
CA LEU A 22 5.51 15.08 3.08
C LEU A 22 4.43 14.60 2.11
N GLN A 23 4.17 13.31 2.05
CA GLN A 23 3.12 12.74 1.20
C GLN A 23 1.72 13.06 1.76
N GLU A 24 1.50 12.91 3.07
CA GLU A 24 0.23 13.21 3.74
C GLU A 24 -0.16 14.69 3.63
N LEU A 25 0.82 15.59 3.72
CA LEU A 25 0.62 17.05 3.68
C LEU A 25 0.65 17.65 2.26
N ASP A 26 0.79 16.81 1.23
CA ASP A 26 1.00 17.25 -0.15
C ASP A 26 2.14 18.28 -0.30
N GLY A 27 3.20 18.08 0.51
CA GLY A 27 4.33 18.96 0.65
C GLY A 27 4.24 19.87 1.88
N ALA A 28 5.40 20.18 2.47
CA ALA A 28 5.47 20.97 3.70
C ALA A 28 6.79 21.73 3.86
N GLY A 29 6.77 22.79 4.64
CA GLY A 29 7.97 23.47 5.14
C GLY A 29 8.58 22.74 6.34
N ALA A 30 9.87 23.01 6.65
CA ALA A 30 10.58 22.35 7.76
C ALA A 30 9.89 22.52 9.12
N SER A 31 9.21 23.64 9.36
CA SER A 31 8.47 23.86 10.61
C SER A 31 7.27 22.94 10.72
N ALA A 32 6.46 22.80 9.67
CA ALA A 32 5.29 21.92 9.67
C ALA A 32 5.68 20.44 9.85
N ILE A 33 6.79 20.01 9.24
CA ILE A 33 7.36 18.67 9.45
C ILE A 33 7.82 18.48 10.91
N ALA A 34 8.52 19.49 11.48
CA ALA A 34 8.97 19.45 12.86
C ALA A 34 7.78 19.28 13.84
N ASP A 35 6.75 20.10 13.66
CA ASP A 35 5.53 20.07 14.47
C ASP A 35 4.77 18.73 14.30
N ARG A 36 4.63 18.22 13.05
CA ARG A 36 3.91 16.96 12.75
C ARG A 36 4.59 15.74 13.36
N LEU A 37 5.93 15.73 13.46
CA LEU A 37 6.71 14.58 13.92
C LEU A 37 7.24 14.72 15.35
N ASP A 38 6.97 15.86 16.02
CA ASP A 38 7.51 16.21 17.35
C ASP A 38 9.04 16.12 17.40
N ILE A 39 9.71 16.78 16.43
CA ILE A 39 11.17 16.85 16.37
C ILE A 39 11.62 18.31 16.29
N GLY A 40 12.89 18.57 16.64
CA GLY A 40 13.44 19.92 16.52
C GLY A 40 13.46 20.44 15.09
N ARG A 41 13.10 21.70 14.85
CA ARG A 41 13.09 22.34 13.52
C ARG A 41 14.44 22.22 12.80
N SER A 42 15.54 22.36 13.54
CA SER A 42 16.90 22.18 12.99
C SER A 42 17.12 20.75 12.50
N THR A 43 16.62 19.77 13.25
CA THR A 43 16.66 18.36 12.89
C THR A 43 15.86 18.09 11.62
N ALA A 44 14.59 18.54 11.57
CA ALA A 44 13.75 18.40 10.37
C ALA A 44 14.42 19.01 9.14
N TYR A 45 15.01 20.21 9.29
CA TYR A 45 15.73 20.88 8.20
C TYR A 45 16.93 20.07 7.71
N GLN A 46 17.74 19.51 8.61
CA GLN A 46 18.90 18.68 8.24
C GLN A 46 18.49 17.45 7.44
N TYR A 47 17.45 16.73 7.87
CA TYR A 47 16.91 15.58 7.12
C TYR A 47 16.39 15.99 5.74
N LEU A 48 15.61 17.08 5.65
CA LEU A 48 15.09 17.57 4.38
C LEU A 48 16.21 18.00 3.42
N MET A 49 17.29 18.60 3.93
CA MET A 49 18.45 18.94 3.11
C MET A 49 19.16 17.70 2.60
N THR A 50 19.45 16.72 3.47
CA THR A 50 20.09 15.46 3.07
C THR A 50 19.23 14.71 2.04
N LEU A 51 17.93 14.53 2.30
CA LEU A 51 17.02 13.88 1.35
C LEU A 51 16.94 14.62 0.01
N ARG A 52 17.06 15.95 0.02
CA ARG A 52 17.10 16.77 -1.20
C ARG A 52 18.41 16.57 -1.97
N GLU A 53 19.54 16.57 -1.31
CA GLU A 53 20.85 16.33 -1.93
C GLU A 53 20.92 14.94 -2.57
N GLU A 54 20.29 13.96 -1.93
CA GLU A 54 20.17 12.61 -2.45
C GLU A 54 19.07 12.43 -3.51
N GLY A 55 18.28 13.47 -3.81
CA GLY A 55 17.22 13.45 -4.82
C GLY A 55 15.88 12.83 -4.39
N TYR A 56 15.75 12.42 -3.13
CA TYR A 56 14.51 11.88 -2.58
C TYR A 56 13.45 12.94 -2.25
N VAL A 57 13.88 14.19 -2.07
CA VAL A 57 13.02 15.34 -1.82
C VAL A 57 13.36 16.44 -2.81
N THR A 58 12.37 17.16 -3.29
CA THR A 58 12.54 18.37 -4.08
C THR A 58 12.03 19.58 -3.31
N LYS A 59 12.57 20.78 -3.58
CA LYS A 59 12.09 22.02 -2.98
C LYS A 59 11.51 22.93 -4.05
N ARG A 60 10.29 23.41 -3.81
CA ARG A 60 9.61 24.42 -4.63
C ARG A 60 9.29 25.60 -3.71
N GLU A 61 9.89 26.75 -3.99
CA GLU A 61 9.81 27.93 -3.12
C GLU A 61 10.23 27.61 -1.68
N GLN A 62 9.31 27.63 -0.72
CA GLN A 62 9.55 27.32 0.70
C GLN A 62 9.06 25.95 1.13
N THR A 63 8.51 25.15 0.20
CA THR A 63 7.87 23.87 0.45
C THR A 63 8.70 22.72 -0.12
N TYR A 64 8.85 21.66 0.66
CA TYR A 64 9.50 20.41 0.26
C TYR A 64 8.43 19.40 -0.18
N HIS A 65 8.73 18.64 -1.22
CA HIS A 65 7.85 17.61 -1.81
C HIS A 65 8.64 16.34 -2.05
N ILE A 66 7.93 15.23 -2.21
CA ILE A 66 8.51 13.95 -2.62
C ILE A 66 9.23 14.09 -3.96
N GLY A 67 10.46 13.61 -4.04
CA GLY A 67 11.28 13.60 -5.25
C GLY A 67 11.00 12.39 -6.15
N LEU A 68 11.26 12.53 -7.45
CA LEU A 68 11.00 11.47 -8.44
C LEU A 68 11.94 10.26 -8.32
N LYS A 69 12.99 10.32 -7.49
CA LYS A 69 13.85 9.16 -7.22
C LYS A 69 13.10 8.00 -6.58
N TYR A 70 12.05 8.28 -5.79
CA TYR A 70 11.15 7.24 -5.29
C TYR A 70 10.42 6.50 -6.42
N LEU A 71 10.03 7.22 -7.49
CA LEU A 71 9.40 6.60 -8.65
C LEU A 71 10.37 5.65 -9.35
N ASP A 72 11.64 6.04 -9.54
CA ASP A 72 12.67 5.20 -10.15
C ASP A 72 12.82 3.87 -9.39
N HIS A 73 13.00 3.93 -8.07
CA HIS A 73 13.08 2.72 -7.25
C HIS A 73 11.79 1.90 -7.24
N GLY A 74 10.64 2.56 -7.18
CA GLY A 74 9.34 1.89 -7.20
C GLY A 74 9.09 1.18 -8.52
N MET A 75 9.38 1.81 -9.65
CA MET A 75 9.26 1.19 -10.98
C MET A 75 10.24 0.03 -11.16
N TYR A 76 11.47 0.19 -10.70
CA TYR A 76 12.44 -0.91 -10.71
C TYR A 76 11.93 -2.14 -9.92
N ALA A 77 11.43 -1.93 -8.70
CA ALA A 77 10.89 -3.00 -7.87
C ALA A 77 9.68 -3.68 -8.53
N ARG A 78 8.74 -2.87 -9.08
CA ARG A 78 7.56 -3.34 -9.80
C ARG A 78 7.93 -4.16 -11.05
N ASP A 79 8.78 -3.63 -11.89
CA ASP A 79 9.10 -4.24 -13.19
C ASP A 79 9.90 -5.55 -13.05
N ASN A 80 10.58 -5.75 -11.92
CA ASN A 80 11.23 -7.00 -11.56
C ASN A 80 10.33 -7.97 -10.76
N HIS A 81 9.07 -7.61 -10.49
CA HIS A 81 8.16 -8.49 -9.77
C HIS A 81 7.56 -9.55 -10.71
N PRO A 82 7.70 -10.87 -10.40
CA PRO A 82 7.28 -11.95 -11.31
C PRO A 82 5.82 -11.87 -11.76
N MET A 83 4.94 -11.38 -10.89
CA MET A 83 3.51 -11.25 -11.19
C MET A 83 3.20 -10.33 -12.36
N ILE A 84 4.05 -9.34 -12.67
CA ILE A 84 3.82 -8.43 -13.79
C ILE A 84 3.83 -9.18 -15.12
N GLU A 85 4.83 -10.02 -15.34
CA GLU A 85 4.93 -10.79 -16.58
C GLU A 85 3.85 -11.88 -16.67
N ILE A 86 3.62 -12.60 -15.56
CA ILE A 86 2.71 -13.74 -15.51
C ILE A 86 1.24 -13.32 -15.63
N SER A 87 0.82 -12.24 -14.92
CA SER A 87 -0.59 -11.85 -14.84
C SER A 87 -1.09 -11.05 -16.04
N ARG A 88 -0.21 -10.30 -16.70
CA ARG A 88 -0.60 -9.30 -17.70
C ARG A 88 -1.41 -9.86 -18.89
N PRO A 89 -1.08 -11.02 -19.48
CA PRO A 89 -1.90 -11.60 -20.55
C PRO A 89 -3.32 -11.90 -20.09
N SER A 90 -3.48 -12.66 -18.99
CA SER A 90 -4.80 -13.04 -18.45
C SER A 90 -5.60 -11.83 -17.98
N LEU A 91 -4.93 -10.81 -17.42
CA LEU A 91 -5.59 -9.59 -17.00
C LEU A 91 -6.11 -8.79 -18.19
N ARG A 92 -5.38 -8.75 -19.30
CA ARG A 92 -5.85 -8.12 -20.54
C ARG A 92 -7.04 -8.84 -21.13
N ASP A 93 -6.96 -10.17 -21.25
CA ASP A 93 -8.06 -10.98 -21.75
C ASP A 93 -9.35 -10.75 -20.93
N LEU A 94 -9.24 -10.70 -19.60
CA LEU A 94 -10.35 -10.40 -18.71
C LEU A 94 -10.93 -9.00 -18.94
N VAL A 95 -10.09 -7.99 -19.05
CA VAL A 95 -10.50 -6.59 -19.29
C VAL A 95 -11.15 -6.44 -20.67
N ASP A 96 -10.58 -7.06 -21.70
CA ASP A 96 -11.12 -7.03 -23.08
C ASP A 96 -12.49 -7.75 -23.16
N GLU A 97 -12.68 -8.83 -22.40
CA GLU A 97 -13.95 -9.56 -22.35
C GLU A 97 -15.04 -8.81 -21.57
N THR A 98 -14.68 -8.20 -20.44
CA THR A 98 -15.64 -7.58 -19.52
C THR A 98 -15.87 -6.09 -19.77
N GLY A 99 -14.86 -5.39 -20.29
CA GLY A 99 -14.81 -3.94 -20.41
C GLY A 99 -14.58 -3.22 -19.07
N GLU A 100 -14.31 -3.95 -17.99
CA GLU A 100 -14.11 -3.40 -16.64
C GLU A 100 -12.63 -3.12 -16.33
N ILE A 101 -12.33 -2.54 -15.16
CA ILE A 101 -10.94 -2.36 -14.71
C ILE A 101 -10.40 -3.66 -14.14
N GLY A 102 -9.19 -4.04 -14.54
CA GLY A 102 -8.44 -5.12 -13.94
C GLY A 102 -7.25 -4.63 -13.12
N TRP A 103 -7.06 -5.18 -11.93
CA TRP A 103 -5.90 -4.91 -11.06
C TRP A 103 -5.07 -6.17 -10.86
N CYS A 104 -3.75 -6.03 -11.01
CA CYS A 104 -2.80 -7.00 -10.49
C CYS A 104 -2.30 -6.51 -9.13
N THR A 105 -2.50 -7.33 -8.10
CA THR A 105 -2.06 -7.03 -6.74
C THR A 105 -1.15 -8.13 -6.20
N SER A 106 -0.31 -7.79 -5.24
CA SER A 106 0.56 -8.74 -4.52
C SER A 106 0.64 -8.37 -3.04
N GLU A 107 1.00 -9.33 -2.21
CA GLU A 107 1.37 -9.04 -0.83
C GLU A 107 2.83 -8.58 -0.78
N ASP A 108 3.07 -7.52 -0.05
CA ASP A 108 4.41 -7.09 0.33
C ASP A 108 4.40 -6.56 1.76
N ASN A 109 5.14 -7.23 2.63
CA ASN A 109 5.28 -6.86 4.03
C ASN A 109 3.92 -6.73 4.75
N GLY A 110 3.01 -7.69 4.54
CA GLY A 110 1.67 -7.75 5.14
C GLY A 110 0.66 -6.74 4.59
N LYS A 111 0.98 -6.04 3.51
CA LYS A 111 0.07 -5.11 2.83
C LYS A 111 -0.26 -5.60 1.42
N LEU A 112 -1.46 -5.29 0.96
CA LEU A 112 -1.85 -5.44 -0.42
C LEU A 112 -1.25 -4.30 -1.25
N VAL A 113 -0.46 -4.64 -2.27
CA VAL A 113 0.17 -3.64 -3.14
C VAL A 113 -0.35 -3.78 -4.56
N THR A 114 -0.83 -2.68 -5.14
CA THR A 114 -1.24 -2.63 -6.55
C THR A 114 0.00 -2.55 -7.44
N LEU A 115 0.21 -3.57 -8.26
CA LEU A 115 1.34 -3.67 -9.17
C LEU A 115 1.02 -3.18 -10.59
N ASP A 116 -0.19 -3.47 -11.10
CA ASP A 116 -0.61 -3.06 -12.44
C ASP A 116 -2.12 -2.79 -12.47
N ILE A 117 -2.53 -1.93 -13.39
CA ILE A 117 -3.92 -1.55 -13.64
C ILE A 117 -4.13 -1.52 -15.14
N ILE A 118 -5.17 -2.21 -15.63
CA ILE A 118 -5.61 -2.16 -17.02
C ILE A 118 -7.04 -1.62 -17.01
N GLU A 119 -7.28 -0.54 -17.73
CA GLU A 119 -8.61 0.09 -17.83
C GLU A 119 -9.35 -0.47 -19.05
N GLY A 120 -10.61 -0.87 -18.85
CA GLY A 120 -11.51 -1.27 -19.93
C GLY A 120 -12.41 -0.13 -20.38
N ASP A 121 -13.06 -0.30 -21.53
CA ASP A 121 -13.86 0.75 -22.19
C ASP A 121 -15.13 1.18 -21.41
N ARG A 122 -15.64 0.34 -20.51
CA ARG A 122 -16.83 0.64 -19.69
C ARG A 122 -16.56 1.61 -18.55
N ASN A 123 -15.30 1.89 -18.26
CA ASN A 123 -14.88 2.53 -17.01
C ASN A 123 -14.70 4.05 -17.09
N LEU A 124 -15.38 4.72 -18.00
CA LEU A 124 -15.25 6.17 -18.21
C LEU A 124 -15.77 7.04 -17.05
N ASN A 125 -16.46 6.44 -16.04
CA ASN A 125 -17.15 7.18 -15.00
C ASN A 125 -16.88 6.76 -13.54
N THR A 126 -15.93 5.85 -13.27
CA THR A 126 -15.67 5.47 -11.88
C THR A 126 -14.79 6.50 -11.17
N LYS A 127 -15.27 6.96 -10.01
CA LYS A 127 -14.50 7.83 -9.10
C LYS A 127 -13.29 7.11 -8.48
N PHE A 128 -13.29 5.79 -8.54
CA PHE A 128 -12.22 4.95 -7.99
C PHE A 128 -11.15 4.71 -9.05
N ARG A 129 -10.10 5.47 -8.96
CA ARG A 129 -8.86 5.19 -9.70
C ARG A 129 -7.83 4.68 -8.70
N GLY A 130 -7.65 3.38 -8.65
CA GLY A 130 -6.53 2.78 -7.95
C GLY A 130 -5.21 3.39 -8.46
N ARG A 131 -4.19 3.41 -7.63
CA ARG A 131 -2.86 3.89 -7.99
C ARG A 131 -1.85 2.75 -7.91
N ILE A 132 -1.04 2.56 -8.94
CA ILE A 132 0.12 1.65 -8.88
C ILE A 132 1.00 2.06 -7.69
N GLY A 133 1.42 1.10 -6.88
CA GLY A 133 2.16 1.29 -5.65
C GLY A 133 1.29 1.65 -4.44
N ASN A 134 -0.05 1.69 -4.58
CA ASN A 134 -0.94 1.85 -3.42
C ASN A 134 -0.80 0.65 -2.48
N ARG A 135 -0.76 0.92 -1.17
CA ARG A 135 -0.59 -0.08 -0.11
C ARG A 135 -1.81 -0.04 0.80
N GLU A 136 -2.52 -1.15 0.85
CA GLU A 136 -3.79 -1.27 1.56
C GLU A 136 -3.77 -2.46 2.51
N TYR A 137 -4.76 -2.54 3.39
CA TYR A 137 -4.90 -3.66 4.31
C TYR A 137 -5.57 -4.84 3.60
N MET A 138 -5.14 -6.06 3.97
CA MET A 138 -5.55 -7.28 3.28
C MET A 138 -7.02 -7.65 3.53
N ASN A 139 -7.58 -7.29 4.70
CA ASN A 139 -8.91 -7.69 5.14
C ASN A 139 -10.06 -7.09 4.31
N ALA A 140 -9.91 -5.87 3.80
CA ALA A 140 -10.98 -5.10 3.18
C ALA A 140 -11.10 -5.27 1.66
N HIS A 141 -10.18 -5.95 1.01
CA HIS A 141 -10.12 -6.05 -0.44
C HIS A 141 -10.23 -7.48 -0.94
N ALA A 142 -10.95 -7.71 -2.05
CA ALA A 142 -11.04 -9.02 -2.69
C ALA A 142 -9.64 -9.60 -3.00
N GLY A 143 -8.75 -8.79 -3.59
CA GLY A 143 -7.36 -9.21 -3.86
C GLY A 143 -6.60 -9.61 -2.60
N GLY A 144 -6.80 -8.90 -1.49
CA GLY A 144 -6.21 -9.23 -0.19
C GLY A 144 -6.71 -10.56 0.35
N LYS A 145 -8.03 -10.77 0.38
CA LYS A 145 -8.65 -12.03 0.81
C LYS A 145 -8.26 -13.20 -0.09
N ALA A 146 -8.15 -12.99 -1.40
CA ALA A 146 -7.68 -14.01 -2.33
C ALA A 146 -6.23 -14.43 -2.05
N ILE A 147 -5.34 -13.47 -1.77
CA ILE A 147 -3.94 -13.77 -1.40
C ILE A 147 -3.88 -14.50 -0.05
N LEU A 148 -4.63 -14.02 0.96
CA LEU A 148 -4.68 -14.65 2.29
C LEU A 148 -5.18 -16.10 2.21
N SER A 149 -6.06 -16.43 1.26
CA SER A 149 -6.55 -17.81 1.10
C SER A 149 -5.45 -18.82 0.73
N GLY A 150 -4.34 -18.36 0.16
CA GLY A 150 -3.15 -19.17 -0.12
C GLY A 150 -2.21 -19.35 1.08
N TYR A 151 -2.47 -18.70 2.21
CA TYR A 151 -1.63 -18.77 3.40
C TYR A 151 -2.22 -19.70 4.47
N SER A 152 -1.37 -20.19 5.40
CA SER A 152 -1.85 -20.86 6.60
C SER A 152 -2.50 -19.84 7.55
N ASP A 153 -3.44 -20.31 8.38
CA ASP A 153 -4.09 -19.44 9.36
C ASP A 153 -3.09 -18.78 10.32
N SER A 154 -2.01 -19.48 10.68
CA SER A 154 -0.93 -18.88 11.49
C SER A 154 -0.26 -17.70 10.79
N ARG A 155 -0.04 -17.79 9.47
CA ARG A 155 0.54 -16.68 8.69
C ARG A 155 -0.43 -15.52 8.54
N ILE A 156 -1.71 -15.80 8.40
CA ILE A 156 -2.76 -14.77 8.38
C ILE A 156 -2.76 -14.00 9.71
N MET A 157 -2.73 -14.72 10.84
CA MET A 157 -2.69 -14.10 12.17
C MET A 157 -1.44 -13.25 12.39
N GLU A 158 -0.24 -13.70 11.96
CA GLU A 158 0.97 -12.89 12.01
C GLU A 158 0.82 -11.55 11.27
N ILE A 159 0.17 -11.55 10.09
CA ILE A 159 -0.08 -10.34 9.31
C ILE A 159 -1.05 -9.41 10.04
N ILE A 160 -2.12 -9.97 10.62
CA ILE A 160 -3.13 -9.22 11.35
C ILE A 160 -2.56 -8.62 12.64
N ASP A 161 -1.79 -9.39 13.39
CA ASP A 161 -1.12 -8.93 14.63
C ASP A 161 -0.15 -7.78 14.35
N ALA A 162 0.57 -7.85 13.21
CA ALA A 162 1.55 -6.83 12.85
C ALA A 162 0.91 -5.55 12.32
N HIS A 163 -0.23 -5.62 11.62
CA HIS A 163 -0.78 -4.50 10.87
C HIS A 163 -2.18 -4.07 11.31
N GLY A 164 -2.94 -4.93 11.99
CA GLY A 164 -4.33 -4.72 12.34
C GLY A 164 -5.30 -4.93 11.17
N MET A 165 -6.58 -4.74 11.46
CA MET A 165 -7.69 -4.80 10.51
C MET A 165 -8.55 -3.53 10.63
N PRO A 166 -8.14 -2.39 10.06
CA PRO A 166 -8.94 -1.17 10.15
C PRO A 166 -10.27 -1.32 9.43
N SER A 167 -11.30 -0.65 9.96
CA SER A 167 -12.59 -0.51 9.31
C SER A 167 -12.55 0.67 8.34
N TYR A 168 -13.04 0.47 7.13
CA TYR A 168 -13.26 1.51 6.12
C TYR A 168 -14.73 1.85 5.98
N THR A 169 -15.60 0.83 6.14
CA THR A 169 -17.06 0.93 6.07
C THR A 169 -17.68 0.10 7.19
N GLU A 170 -19.00 0.12 7.31
CA GLU A 170 -19.74 -0.76 8.22
C GLU A 170 -19.65 -2.25 7.82
N GLN A 171 -19.34 -2.52 6.55
CA GLN A 171 -19.23 -3.88 6.00
C GLN A 171 -17.82 -4.47 6.14
N THR A 172 -16.82 -3.65 6.50
CA THR A 172 -15.43 -4.14 6.64
C THR A 172 -15.32 -5.23 7.69
N ILE A 173 -14.74 -6.37 7.36
CA ILE A 173 -14.42 -7.43 8.32
C ILE A 173 -13.27 -6.97 9.21
N THR A 174 -13.56 -6.82 10.51
CA THR A 174 -12.60 -6.38 11.54
C THR A 174 -12.41 -7.38 12.67
N ASP A 175 -13.09 -8.51 12.59
CA ASP A 175 -13.00 -9.62 13.56
C ASP A 175 -12.20 -10.77 12.96
N GLU A 176 -11.28 -11.34 13.75
CA GLU A 176 -10.35 -12.38 13.32
C GLU A 176 -11.08 -13.69 12.92
N GLU A 177 -12.06 -14.12 13.72
CA GLU A 177 -12.82 -15.34 13.43
C GLU A 177 -13.66 -15.17 12.18
N ALA A 178 -14.28 -14.00 11.98
CA ALA A 178 -15.04 -13.67 10.79
C ALA A 178 -14.14 -13.63 9.54
N LEU A 179 -12.93 -13.10 9.65
CA LEU A 179 -11.97 -13.09 8.54
C LEU A 179 -11.53 -14.51 8.18
N LEU A 180 -11.13 -15.34 9.14
CA LEU A 180 -10.76 -16.73 8.87
C LEU A 180 -11.91 -17.52 8.25
N ALA A 181 -13.14 -17.31 8.71
CA ALA A 181 -14.32 -17.94 8.11
C ALA A 181 -14.56 -17.48 6.66
N GLU A 182 -14.33 -16.20 6.34
CA GLU A 182 -14.40 -15.70 4.97
C GLU A 182 -13.28 -16.28 4.10
N ILE A 183 -12.07 -16.36 4.63
CA ILE A 183 -10.94 -16.96 3.90
C ILE A 183 -11.20 -18.42 3.58
N GLU A 184 -11.80 -19.18 4.48
CA GLU A 184 -12.19 -20.59 4.20
C GLU A 184 -13.21 -20.66 3.06
N ARG A 185 -14.21 -19.78 3.04
CA ARG A 185 -15.14 -19.67 1.91
C ARG A 185 -14.44 -19.32 0.60
N VAL A 186 -13.41 -18.46 0.65
CA VAL A 186 -12.58 -18.13 -0.53
C VAL A 186 -11.80 -19.35 -1.01
N ARG A 187 -11.22 -20.16 -0.11
CA ARG A 187 -10.52 -21.42 -0.44
C ARG A 187 -11.45 -22.40 -1.16
N GLU A 188 -12.69 -22.56 -0.67
CA GLU A 188 -13.69 -23.48 -1.25
C GLU A 188 -14.17 -23.04 -2.64
N ARG A 189 -14.48 -21.75 -2.83
CA ARG A 189 -15.06 -21.23 -4.08
C ARG A 189 -14.03 -20.74 -5.11
N GLY A 190 -12.75 -20.55 -4.71
CA GLY A 190 -11.66 -20.12 -5.59
C GLY A 190 -11.69 -18.63 -5.98
N VAL A 191 -12.60 -17.84 -5.40
CA VAL A 191 -12.74 -16.41 -5.71
C VAL A 191 -13.12 -15.63 -4.45
N ALA A 192 -12.57 -14.42 -4.29
CA ALA A 192 -12.94 -13.48 -3.23
C ALA A 192 -13.78 -12.34 -3.80
N PHE A 193 -14.70 -11.82 -2.98
CA PHE A 193 -15.52 -10.66 -3.30
C PHE A 193 -15.18 -9.50 -2.36
N ASN A 194 -15.41 -8.29 -2.83
CA ASN A 194 -15.46 -7.08 -2.02
C ASN A 194 -16.90 -6.56 -2.10
N ASP A 195 -17.64 -6.68 -1.01
CA ASP A 195 -19.03 -6.25 -0.91
C ASP A 195 -19.06 -4.99 -0.02
N GLU A 196 -18.72 -3.86 -0.61
CA GLU A 196 -18.64 -2.55 0.05
C GLU A 196 -17.69 -2.49 1.26
N GLU A 197 -16.78 -3.45 1.43
CA GLU A 197 -15.88 -3.54 2.59
C GLU A 197 -14.78 -2.48 2.57
N ALA A 198 -14.32 -2.09 1.38
CA ALA A 198 -13.27 -1.07 1.21
C ALA A 198 -13.84 0.32 0.95
N MET A 199 -15.04 0.42 0.38
CA MET A 199 -15.69 1.65 -0.03
C MET A 199 -17.17 1.39 -0.27
N GLU A 200 -18.03 2.31 0.16
CA GLU A 200 -19.47 2.31 -0.15
C GLU A 200 -19.72 2.77 -1.59
N GLY A 201 -20.65 2.13 -2.30
CA GLY A 201 -21.14 2.61 -3.61
C GLY A 201 -21.17 1.65 -4.71
#